data_a4270186d43e0f90fa95ad85d86c66a5
#
_entry.id   a4270186d43e0f90fa95ad85d86c66a5
#
_cell.length_a   1.000
_cell.length_b   1.000
_cell.length_c   1.000
_cell.angle_alpha   90.00
_cell.angle_beta   90.00
_cell.angle_gamma   90.00
#
_symmetry.space_group_name_H-M   'P 1'
#
loop_
_entity.id
_entity.type
_entity.pdbx_description
1 polymer ?
#
loop_
_entity_poly.entity_id
_entity_poly.type
_entity_poly.pdbx_seq_one_letter_code
_entity_poly.pdbx_strand_id
1 'polypeptide(L)'
;MKLAIAMEVLSLLLMYILISPMVAMPIYSKIIFHPIPENDDLGDQIINMQTYFHCHFRNITFKALNGESMHGWYFERPSTNKVILVSHGNAGCMEHRLPLLPLLLQTGCSVFMYDYEGFGSSTGSPSMAKICDDATAAFDYVTQKLHVKPENVIVYGESIGCGAASTLSTRRKVGAIILQSPFTSFPQVAADRLVLMRLYPEFVFPEPTLNNLAIMKKEHAPLLLIHGMKDDMLPYRYSERIMAEAMEPKTLVLLPNAGHTDVYKTDVNLSIPALNKFIHCLK
;
A
#
# COMPACT_ATOMS: atom_id res chain seq x y z
N MET A 1 16.42 -30.90 40.43
CA MET A 1 17.24 -30.28 39.38
C MET A 1 16.74 -30.64 37.98
N LYS A 2 16.72 -31.91 37.51
CA LYS A 2 16.27 -32.27 36.14
C LYS A 2 14.83 -31.87 35.82
N LEU A 3 13.88 -32.02 36.78
CA LEU A 3 12.46 -31.63 36.59
C LEU A 3 12.30 -30.11 36.47
N ALA A 4 13.01 -29.31 37.28
CA ALA A 4 12.98 -27.87 37.21
C ALA A 4 13.51 -27.35 35.86
N ILE A 5 14.64 -27.89 35.37
CA ILE A 5 15.18 -27.57 34.07
C ILE A 5 14.19 -27.93 32.95
N ALA A 6 13.55 -29.11 33.03
CA ALA A 6 12.54 -29.51 32.04
C ALA A 6 11.34 -28.56 32.00
N MET A 7 10.87 -28.10 33.17
CA MET A 7 9.77 -27.13 33.30
C MET A 7 10.16 -25.76 32.72
N GLU A 8 11.38 -25.28 32.96
CA GLU A 8 11.89 -24.03 32.37
C GLU A 8 11.98 -24.11 30.85
N VAL A 9 12.54 -25.21 30.31
CA VAL A 9 12.62 -25.39 28.84
C VAL A 9 11.24 -25.47 28.22
N LEU A 10 10.29 -26.16 28.85
CA LEU A 10 8.91 -26.24 28.39
C LEU A 10 8.23 -24.85 28.40
N SER A 11 8.46 -24.05 29.44
CA SER A 11 7.95 -22.70 29.58
C SER A 11 8.49 -21.78 28.46
N LEU A 12 9.80 -21.85 28.20
CA LEU A 12 10.43 -21.08 27.11
C LEU A 12 9.90 -21.49 25.74
N LEU A 13 9.71 -22.78 25.50
CA LEU A 13 9.14 -23.29 24.25
C LEU A 13 7.69 -22.82 24.06
N LEU A 14 6.89 -22.90 25.12
CA LEU A 14 5.51 -22.42 25.11
C LEU A 14 5.45 -20.90 24.80
N MET A 15 6.30 -20.12 25.47
CA MET A 15 6.41 -18.69 25.20
C MET A 15 6.82 -18.43 23.75
N TYR A 16 7.82 -19.13 23.21
CA TYR A 16 8.23 -19.03 21.83
C TYR A 16 7.06 -19.31 20.84
N ILE A 17 6.25 -20.33 21.11
CA ILE A 17 5.06 -20.65 20.30
C ILE A 17 4.00 -19.54 20.41
N LEU A 18 3.69 -19.08 21.63
CA LEU A 18 2.62 -18.11 21.87
C LEU A 18 2.89 -16.73 21.24
N ILE A 19 4.16 -16.30 21.22
CA ILE A 19 4.55 -15.03 20.61
C ILE A 19 4.95 -15.17 19.12
N SER A 20 4.89 -16.39 18.57
CA SER A 20 5.20 -16.60 17.15
C SER A 20 4.22 -15.83 16.27
N PRO A 21 4.66 -15.33 15.09
CA PRO A 21 3.78 -14.66 14.14
C PRO A 21 2.55 -15.50 13.77
N MET A 22 2.69 -16.82 13.66
CA MET A 22 1.59 -17.74 13.35
C MET A 22 0.44 -17.67 14.38
N VAL A 23 0.76 -17.58 15.67
CA VAL A 23 -0.22 -17.58 16.75
C VAL A 23 -0.65 -16.15 17.12
N ALA A 24 0.30 -15.24 17.22
CA ALA A 24 0.09 -13.89 17.74
C ALA A 24 -0.33 -12.84 16.66
N MET A 25 -0.46 -13.22 15.38
CA MET A 25 -0.81 -12.29 14.32
C MET A 25 -2.11 -11.48 14.59
N PRO A 26 -3.16 -12.02 15.21
CA PRO A 26 -4.34 -11.20 15.55
C PRO A 26 -4.01 -10.04 16.51
N ILE A 27 -3.02 -10.25 17.42
CA ILE A 27 -2.53 -9.20 18.32
C ILE A 27 -1.63 -8.24 17.55
N TYR A 28 -0.71 -8.75 16.73
CA TYR A 28 0.18 -7.93 15.91
C TYR A 28 -0.59 -7.07 14.91
N SER A 29 -1.67 -7.58 14.33
CA SER A 29 -2.53 -6.79 13.44
C SER A 29 -3.07 -5.53 14.12
N LYS A 30 -3.47 -5.61 15.40
CA LYS A 30 -3.91 -4.43 16.16
C LYS A 30 -2.79 -3.43 16.46
N ILE A 31 -1.54 -3.90 16.48
CA ILE A 31 -0.35 -3.04 16.67
C ILE A 31 0.09 -2.43 15.32
N ILE A 32 -0.13 -3.15 14.23
CA ILE A 32 0.30 -2.73 12.89
C ILE A 32 -0.68 -1.72 12.30
N PHE A 33 -1.98 -1.98 12.40
CA PHE A 33 -3.02 -1.15 11.79
C PHE A 33 -3.57 -0.13 12.79
N HIS A 34 -3.54 1.13 12.39
CA HIS A 34 -4.01 2.27 13.18
C HIS A 34 -5.13 3.02 12.44
N PRO A 35 -6.31 2.41 12.26
CA PRO A 35 -7.41 3.05 11.59
C PRO A 35 -7.90 4.28 12.38
N ILE A 36 -8.23 5.35 11.66
CA ILE A 36 -8.88 6.54 12.20
C ILE A 36 -10.19 6.72 11.43
N PRO A 37 -11.31 7.01 12.10
CA PRO A 37 -12.55 7.36 11.42
C PRO A 37 -12.38 8.58 10.52
N GLU A 38 -13.15 8.65 9.45
CA GLU A 38 -13.20 9.79 8.55
C GLU A 38 -13.86 10.99 9.27
N ASN A 39 -13.40 12.21 8.95
CA ASN A 39 -13.96 13.44 9.46
C ASN A 39 -14.88 14.06 8.39
N ASP A 40 -16.07 14.52 8.77
CA ASP A 40 -17.12 14.93 7.81
C ASP A 40 -16.90 16.30 7.14
N ASP A 41 -15.86 17.07 7.50
CA ASP A 41 -15.71 18.47 7.06
C ASP A 41 -14.55 18.68 6.06
N LEU A 42 -14.68 18.10 4.87
CA LEU A 42 -13.70 18.24 3.79
C LEU A 42 -14.21 19.03 2.57
N GLY A 43 -15.42 19.58 2.64
CA GLY A 43 -16.12 20.16 1.50
C GLY A 43 -15.28 21.15 0.70
N ASP A 44 -14.67 22.13 1.36
CA ASP A 44 -13.88 23.18 0.70
C ASP A 44 -12.61 22.61 0.02
N GLN A 45 -11.93 21.64 0.65
CA GLN A 45 -10.74 21.04 0.07
C GLN A 45 -11.08 20.25 -1.20
N ILE A 46 -12.18 19.49 -1.18
CA ILE A 46 -12.66 18.73 -2.34
C ILE A 46 -13.09 19.67 -3.47
N ILE A 47 -13.81 20.76 -3.17
CA ILE A 47 -14.23 21.76 -4.15
C ILE A 47 -13.01 22.40 -4.81
N ASN A 48 -12.00 22.77 -4.03
CA ASN A 48 -10.76 23.35 -4.55
C ASN A 48 -10.03 22.38 -5.48
N MET A 49 -9.96 21.08 -5.11
CA MET A 49 -9.36 20.04 -5.95
C MET A 49 -10.11 19.88 -7.27
N GLN A 50 -11.45 19.82 -7.25
CA GLN A 50 -12.27 19.72 -8.45
C GLN A 50 -12.05 20.90 -9.40
N THR A 51 -12.02 22.12 -8.85
CA THR A 51 -11.85 23.34 -9.62
C THR A 51 -10.45 23.41 -10.24
N TYR A 52 -9.40 23.19 -9.46
CA TYR A 52 -8.02 23.34 -9.90
C TYR A 52 -7.60 22.27 -10.93
N PHE A 53 -8.02 21.01 -10.70
CA PHE A 53 -7.65 19.89 -11.55
C PHE A 53 -8.68 19.55 -12.65
N HIS A 54 -9.78 20.31 -12.74
CA HIS A 54 -10.88 20.05 -13.68
C HIS A 54 -11.35 18.58 -13.60
N CYS A 55 -11.64 18.11 -12.40
CA CYS A 55 -12.12 16.75 -12.14
C CYS A 55 -13.50 16.78 -11.44
N HIS A 56 -14.22 15.66 -11.51
CA HIS A 56 -15.47 15.45 -10.81
C HIS A 56 -15.23 14.53 -9.62
N PHE A 57 -15.64 14.96 -8.45
CA PHE A 57 -15.59 14.13 -7.25
C PHE A 57 -16.85 13.26 -7.13
N ARG A 58 -16.62 11.99 -6.83
CA ARG A 58 -17.69 11.05 -6.44
C ARG A 58 -17.32 10.33 -5.16
N ASN A 59 -18.19 10.40 -4.18
CA ASN A 59 -18.13 9.56 -2.99
C ASN A 59 -18.73 8.18 -3.34
N ILE A 60 -17.98 7.11 -3.10
CA ILE A 60 -18.27 5.76 -3.57
C ILE A 60 -18.40 4.82 -2.38
N THR A 61 -19.46 4.01 -2.39
CA THR A 61 -19.59 2.85 -1.51
C THR A 61 -19.63 1.59 -2.37
N PHE A 62 -18.83 0.59 -2.03
CA PHE A 62 -18.76 -0.69 -2.73
C PHE A 62 -18.57 -1.84 -1.75
N LYS A 63 -18.56 -3.10 -2.22
CA LYS A 63 -18.42 -4.27 -1.37
C LYS A 63 -17.02 -4.86 -1.45
N ALA A 64 -16.45 -5.17 -0.27
CA ALA A 64 -15.31 -6.06 -0.15
C ALA A 64 -15.68 -7.49 -0.59
N LEU A 65 -14.68 -8.33 -0.82
CA LEU A 65 -14.91 -9.72 -1.27
C LEU A 65 -15.71 -10.56 -0.25
N ASN A 66 -15.63 -10.21 1.03
CA ASN A 66 -16.38 -10.86 2.12
C ASN A 66 -17.76 -10.22 2.39
N GLY A 67 -18.15 -9.18 1.61
CA GLY A 67 -19.44 -8.49 1.72
C GLY A 67 -19.47 -7.27 2.65
N GLU A 68 -18.37 -6.95 3.35
CA GLU A 68 -18.25 -5.71 4.11
C GLU A 68 -18.42 -4.47 3.22
N SER A 69 -18.82 -3.34 3.81
CA SER A 69 -19.01 -2.10 3.08
C SER A 69 -17.72 -1.32 3.07
N MET A 70 -17.22 -1.02 1.89
CA MET A 70 -16.01 -0.22 1.68
C MET A 70 -16.38 1.16 1.18
N HIS A 71 -15.59 2.14 1.59
CA HIS A 71 -15.71 3.54 1.21
C HIS A 71 -14.55 3.96 0.32
N GLY A 72 -14.80 4.80 -0.67
CA GLY A 72 -13.78 5.31 -1.58
C GLY A 72 -14.16 6.63 -2.22
N TRP A 73 -13.15 7.35 -2.65
CA TRP A 73 -13.25 8.63 -3.36
C TRP A 73 -12.74 8.48 -4.79
N TYR A 74 -13.55 8.92 -5.73
CA TYR A 74 -13.16 8.94 -7.13
C TYR A 74 -13.10 10.38 -7.65
N PHE A 75 -11.90 10.82 -8.02
CA PHE A 75 -11.63 12.07 -8.69
C PHE A 75 -11.49 11.78 -10.18
N GLU A 76 -12.60 11.91 -10.89
CA GLU A 76 -12.71 11.59 -12.30
C GLU A 76 -12.23 12.76 -13.17
N ARG A 77 -11.29 12.51 -14.06
CA ARG A 77 -10.88 13.46 -15.09
C ARG A 77 -11.44 13.01 -16.44
N PRO A 78 -12.37 13.77 -17.06
CA PRO A 78 -12.99 13.37 -18.32
C PRO A 78 -12.02 13.27 -19.51
N SER A 79 -10.85 13.90 -19.40
CA SER A 79 -9.82 13.95 -20.44
C SER A 79 -8.92 12.70 -20.51
N THR A 80 -9.11 11.73 -19.65
CA THR A 80 -8.26 10.53 -19.59
C THR A 80 -9.07 9.27 -19.34
N ASN A 81 -8.53 8.15 -19.79
CA ASN A 81 -9.03 6.82 -19.46
C ASN A 81 -8.13 6.09 -18.41
N LYS A 82 -7.04 6.71 -17.97
CA LYS A 82 -6.12 6.15 -16.97
C LYS A 82 -6.60 6.51 -15.55
N VAL A 83 -6.56 5.53 -14.66
CA VAL A 83 -6.93 5.67 -13.25
C VAL A 83 -5.78 5.21 -12.37
N ILE A 84 -5.36 6.03 -11.41
CA ILE A 84 -4.46 5.62 -10.33
C ILE A 84 -5.33 5.10 -9.18
N LEU A 85 -5.20 3.82 -8.87
CA LEU A 85 -5.85 3.14 -7.75
C LEU A 85 -4.90 3.16 -6.55
N VAL A 86 -5.27 3.85 -5.48
CA VAL A 86 -4.40 4.12 -4.32
C VAL A 86 -4.73 3.21 -3.16
N SER A 87 -3.74 2.40 -2.76
CA SER A 87 -3.70 1.60 -1.54
C SER A 87 -2.84 2.34 -0.50
N HIS A 88 -3.45 2.90 0.53
CA HIS A 88 -2.78 3.76 1.51
C HIS A 88 -1.95 3.00 2.56
N GLY A 89 -1.21 3.73 3.41
CA GLY A 89 -0.42 3.20 4.51
C GLY A 89 -1.25 2.66 5.68
N ASN A 90 -0.57 2.17 6.73
CA ASN A 90 -1.18 1.46 7.86
C ASN A 90 -1.90 2.33 8.90
N ALA A 91 -1.82 3.65 8.80
CA ALA A 91 -2.39 4.58 9.76
C ALA A 91 -3.28 5.65 9.10
N GLY A 92 -4.26 6.13 9.83
CA GLY A 92 -5.21 7.16 9.37
C GLY A 92 -6.34 6.56 8.55
N CYS A 93 -6.75 7.27 7.50
CA CYS A 93 -7.72 6.88 6.48
C CYS A 93 -7.36 7.61 5.17
N MET A 94 -8.14 7.45 4.10
CA MET A 94 -7.87 8.12 2.82
C MET A 94 -7.91 9.66 2.93
N GLU A 95 -8.66 10.24 3.86
CA GLU A 95 -8.66 11.67 4.16
C GLU A 95 -7.26 12.21 4.44
N HIS A 96 -6.47 11.47 5.22
CA HIS A 96 -5.08 11.83 5.54
C HIS A 96 -4.16 11.79 4.32
N ARG A 97 -4.64 11.29 3.17
CA ARG A 97 -3.94 11.26 1.87
C ARG A 97 -4.40 12.36 0.92
N LEU A 98 -5.31 13.26 1.35
CA LEU A 98 -5.63 14.46 0.58
C LEU A 98 -4.37 15.25 0.14
N PRO A 99 -3.33 15.42 0.96
CA PRO A 99 -2.11 16.08 0.52
C PRO A 99 -1.34 15.35 -0.61
N LEU A 100 -1.54 14.06 -0.78
CA LEU A 100 -0.96 13.29 -1.90
C LEU A 100 -1.72 13.50 -3.22
N LEU A 101 -3.01 13.81 -3.13
CA LEU A 101 -3.90 13.90 -4.28
C LEU A 101 -3.45 14.90 -5.36
N PRO A 102 -2.97 16.14 -5.04
CA PRO A 102 -2.42 17.05 -6.04
C PRO A 102 -1.27 16.46 -6.83
N LEU A 103 -0.36 15.71 -6.16
CA LEU A 103 0.76 15.05 -6.81
C LEU A 103 0.27 14.04 -7.86
N LEU A 104 -0.76 13.27 -7.54
CA LEU A 104 -1.32 12.26 -8.44
C LEU A 104 -2.16 12.88 -9.56
N LEU A 105 -3.00 13.87 -9.27
CA LEU A 105 -3.84 14.55 -10.26
C LEU A 105 -3.03 15.36 -11.29
N GLN A 106 -1.84 15.86 -10.93
CA GLN A 106 -0.93 16.53 -11.87
C GLN A 106 -0.44 15.60 -12.98
N THR A 107 -0.50 14.29 -12.82
CA THR A 107 -0.16 13.32 -13.85
C THR A 107 -1.16 13.28 -15.02
N GLY A 108 -2.31 13.92 -14.87
CA GLY A 108 -3.41 13.88 -15.84
C GLY A 108 -4.33 12.66 -15.69
N CYS A 109 -4.06 11.75 -14.77
CA CYS A 109 -4.91 10.59 -14.49
C CYS A 109 -6.10 10.95 -13.61
N SER A 110 -7.17 10.15 -13.68
CA SER A 110 -8.15 10.05 -12.62
C SER A 110 -7.54 9.35 -11.41
N VAL A 111 -8.09 9.58 -10.20
CA VAL A 111 -7.60 8.96 -8.97
C VAL A 111 -8.75 8.30 -8.23
N PHE A 112 -8.60 7.01 -7.91
CA PHE A 112 -9.50 6.28 -7.02
C PHE A 112 -8.74 5.93 -5.75
N MET A 113 -9.20 6.48 -4.63
CA MET A 113 -8.69 6.19 -3.28
C MET A 113 -9.76 5.40 -2.54
N TYR A 114 -9.37 4.52 -1.64
CA TYR A 114 -10.31 3.76 -0.83
C TYR A 114 -9.73 3.47 0.56
N ASP A 115 -10.61 3.30 1.52
CA ASP A 115 -10.28 2.84 2.86
C ASP A 115 -10.43 1.33 2.96
N TYR A 116 -9.43 0.65 3.53
CA TYR A 116 -9.51 -0.78 3.86
C TYR A 116 -10.61 -1.06 4.88
N GLU A 117 -11.02 -2.32 5.01
CA GLU A 117 -11.92 -2.74 6.08
C GLU A 117 -11.47 -2.19 7.45
N GLY A 118 -12.38 -1.53 8.15
CA GLY A 118 -12.15 -0.93 9.47
C GLY A 118 -11.45 0.43 9.46
N PHE A 119 -11.09 0.97 8.30
CA PHE A 119 -10.55 2.34 8.16
C PHE A 119 -11.64 3.31 7.71
N GLY A 120 -11.51 4.58 8.12
CA GLY A 120 -12.42 5.65 7.72
C GLY A 120 -13.88 5.29 7.96
N SER A 121 -14.66 5.29 6.87
CA SER A 121 -16.08 4.90 6.86
C SER A 121 -16.30 3.45 6.39
N SER A 122 -15.24 2.67 6.15
CA SER A 122 -15.34 1.25 5.79
C SER A 122 -15.64 0.38 7.02
N THR A 123 -16.56 -0.60 6.86
CA THR A 123 -16.89 -1.55 7.95
C THR A 123 -15.85 -2.66 8.07
N GLY A 124 -15.97 -3.51 9.10
CA GLY A 124 -15.07 -4.64 9.29
C GLY A 124 -13.85 -4.35 10.16
N SER A 125 -12.76 -5.04 9.90
CA SER A 125 -11.49 -4.87 10.62
C SER A 125 -10.31 -5.27 9.74
N PRO A 126 -9.15 -4.56 9.78
CA PRO A 126 -8.03 -4.82 8.89
C PRO A 126 -7.23 -6.06 9.28
N SER A 127 -6.62 -6.67 8.27
CA SER A 127 -5.54 -7.65 8.40
C SER A 127 -4.70 -7.68 7.13
N MET A 128 -3.54 -8.35 7.17
CA MET A 128 -2.67 -8.48 5.98
C MET A 128 -3.40 -9.12 4.79
N ALA A 129 -4.21 -10.14 5.02
CA ALA A 129 -4.99 -10.78 3.97
C ALA A 129 -6.09 -9.85 3.43
N LYS A 130 -6.82 -9.18 4.34
CA LYS A 130 -7.93 -8.33 3.97
C LYS A 130 -7.50 -7.11 3.15
N ILE A 131 -6.41 -6.42 3.49
CA ILE A 131 -5.94 -5.29 2.67
C ILE A 131 -5.61 -5.70 1.22
N CYS A 132 -5.18 -6.95 1.00
CA CYS A 132 -4.97 -7.50 -0.34
C CYS A 132 -6.30 -7.83 -1.05
N ASP A 133 -7.28 -8.30 -0.31
CA ASP A 133 -8.62 -8.60 -0.80
C ASP A 133 -9.38 -7.30 -1.10
N ASP A 134 -9.24 -6.29 -0.26
CA ASP A 134 -9.80 -4.95 -0.42
C ASP A 134 -9.24 -4.26 -1.67
N ALA A 135 -7.91 -4.34 -1.89
CA ALA A 135 -7.29 -3.84 -3.11
C ALA A 135 -7.86 -4.52 -4.36
N THR A 136 -8.13 -5.84 -4.27
CA THR A 136 -8.74 -6.61 -5.36
C THR A 136 -10.18 -6.18 -5.60
N ALA A 137 -10.98 -5.99 -4.54
CA ALA A 137 -12.36 -5.50 -4.63
C ALA A 137 -12.44 -4.09 -5.22
N ALA A 138 -11.54 -3.19 -4.80
CA ALA A 138 -11.43 -1.83 -5.34
C ALA A 138 -11.08 -1.84 -6.83
N PHE A 139 -10.12 -2.68 -7.26
CA PHE A 139 -9.79 -2.86 -8.66
C PHE A 139 -10.98 -3.40 -9.47
N ASP A 140 -11.67 -4.41 -8.95
CA ASP A 140 -12.84 -4.99 -9.61
C ASP A 140 -13.98 -3.95 -9.72
N TYR A 141 -14.15 -3.09 -8.70
CA TYR A 141 -15.08 -1.96 -8.80
C TYR A 141 -14.69 -0.99 -9.91
N VAL A 142 -13.43 -0.55 -9.97
CA VAL A 142 -12.92 0.37 -10.98
C VAL A 142 -13.11 -0.21 -12.40
N THR A 143 -12.83 -1.48 -12.59
CA THR A 143 -12.92 -2.10 -13.92
C THR A 143 -14.34 -2.47 -14.31
N GLN A 144 -15.16 -2.97 -13.38
CA GLN A 144 -16.51 -3.49 -13.71
C GLN A 144 -17.60 -2.42 -13.57
N LYS A 145 -17.48 -1.46 -12.65
CA LYS A 145 -18.49 -0.43 -12.40
C LYS A 145 -18.15 0.93 -13.00
N LEU A 146 -16.88 1.30 -13.01
CA LEU A 146 -16.41 2.53 -13.68
C LEU A 146 -15.99 2.26 -15.13
N HIS A 147 -16.04 0.99 -15.58
CA HIS A 147 -15.72 0.56 -16.95
C HIS A 147 -14.33 0.93 -17.43
N VAL A 148 -13.37 1.05 -16.50
CA VAL A 148 -11.96 1.30 -16.83
C VAL A 148 -11.31 -0.01 -17.29
N LYS A 149 -10.63 0.01 -18.43
CA LYS A 149 -9.90 -1.17 -18.90
C LYS A 149 -8.77 -1.53 -17.93
N PRO A 150 -8.52 -2.82 -17.64
CA PRO A 150 -7.46 -3.26 -16.73
C PRO A 150 -6.09 -2.66 -17.00
N GLU A 151 -5.71 -2.55 -18.28
CA GLU A 151 -4.44 -1.94 -18.73
C GLU A 151 -4.33 -0.44 -18.49
N ASN A 152 -5.44 0.23 -18.17
CA ASN A 152 -5.49 1.65 -17.81
C ASN A 152 -5.49 1.89 -16.29
N VAL A 153 -5.52 0.83 -15.49
CA VAL A 153 -5.44 0.94 -14.03
C VAL A 153 -3.98 0.88 -13.59
N ILE A 154 -3.50 1.97 -13.00
CA ILE A 154 -2.17 2.10 -12.40
C ILE A 154 -2.35 1.88 -10.90
N VAL A 155 -1.80 0.80 -10.35
CA VAL A 155 -1.88 0.55 -8.92
C VAL A 155 -0.78 1.32 -8.18
N TYR A 156 -1.17 2.06 -7.18
CA TYR A 156 -0.27 2.84 -6.33
C TYR A 156 -0.35 2.33 -4.91
N GLY A 157 0.78 1.95 -4.32
CA GLY A 157 0.87 1.54 -2.92
C GLY A 157 1.77 2.48 -2.13
N GLU A 158 1.32 2.87 -0.93
CA GLU A 158 2.10 3.62 0.05
C GLU A 158 2.41 2.73 1.25
N SER A 159 3.70 2.56 1.60
CA SER A 159 4.10 1.82 2.80
C SER A 159 3.53 0.39 2.79
N ILE A 160 2.70 -0.02 3.77
CA ILE A 160 2.02 -1.33 3.78
C ILE A 160 1.15 -1.54 2.53
N GLY A 161 0.58 -0.47 1.99
CA GLY A 161 -0.18 -0.50 0.75
C GLY A 161 0.63 -0.97 -0.47
N CYS A 162 1.96 -0.89 -0.42
CA CYS A 162 2.82 -1.50 -1.45
C CYS A 162 2.60 -3.02 -1.52
N GLY A 163 2.44 -3.67 -0.38
CA GLY A 163 2.13 -5.10 -0.33
C GLY A 163 0.77 -5.44 -0.92
N ALA A 164 -0.25 -4.60 -0.66
CA ALA A 164 -1.58 -4.75 -1.23
C ALA A 164 -1.55 -4.54 -2.77
N ALA A 165 -0.91 -3.45 -3.24
CA ALA A 165 -0.78 -3.14 -4.67
C ALA A 165 0.02 -4.22 -5.43
N SER A 166 1.14 -4.68 -4.87
CA SER A 166 1.94 -5.76 -5.47
C SER A 166 1.16 -7.07 -5.52
N THR A 167 0.47 -7.46 -4.45
CA THR A 167 -0.36 -8.66 -4.41
C THR A 167 -1.51 -8.57 -5.43
N LEU A 168 -2.16 -7.41 -5.53
CA LEU A 168 -3.20 -7.17 -6.53
C LEU A 168 -2.66 -7.41 -7.95
N SER A 169 -1.45 -6.95 -8.28
CA SER A 169 -0.85 -7.14 -9.61
C SER A 169 -0.59 -8.60 -9.98
N THR A 170 -0.54 -9.51 -9.00
CA THR A 170 -0.47 -10.95 -9.25
C THR A 170 -1.84 -11.59 -9.49
N ARG A 171 -2.90 -10.94 -9.01
CA ARG A 171 -4.28 -11.44 -9.10
C ARG A 171 -5.05 -10.89 -10.30
N ARG A 172 -4.65 -9.72 -10.78
CA ARG A 172 -5.30 -8.97 -11.87
C ARG A 172 -4.24 -8.36 -12.79
N LYS A 173 -4.56 -8.30 -14.07
CA LYS A 173 -3.76 -7.56 -15.04
C LYS A 173 -3.91 -6.07 -14.75
N VAL A 174 -2.80 -5.36 -14.54
CA VAL A 174 -2.76 -3.92 -14.29
C VAL A 174 -1.90 -3.22 -15.35
N GLY A 175 -2.11 -1.92 -15.55
CA GLY A 175 -1.35 -1.14 -16.54
C GLY A 175 0.06 -0.80 -16.07
N ALA A 176 0.23 -0.51 -14.77
CA ALA A 176 1.52 -0.22 -14.16
C ALA A 176 1.43 -0.34 -12.63
N ILE A 177 2.59 -0.36 -11.99
CA ILE A 177 2.76 -0.45 -10.54
C ILE A 177 3.62 0.71 -10.05
N ILE A 178 3.14 1.47 -9.07
CA ILE A 178 3.90 2.52 -8.38
C ILE A 178 3.96 2.16 -6.91
N LEU A 179 5.16 2.03 -6.35
CA LEU A 179 5.36 1.73 -4.94
C LEU A 179 6.12 2.88 -4.26
N GLN A 180 5.46 3.55 -3.33
CA GLN A 180 6.03 4.60 -2.50
C GLN A 180 6.46 4.05 -1.15
N SER A 181 7.72 4.25 -0.79
CA SER A 181 8.32 3.76 0.45
C SER A 181 8.07 2.25 0.68
N PRO A 182 8.34 1.38 -0.33
CA PRO A 182 8.11 -0.04 -0.20
C PRO A 182 9.12 -0.70 0.73
N PHE A 183 8.77 -1.89 1.19
CA PHE A 183 9.63 -2.83 1.90
C PHE A 183 9.78 -4.13 1.09
N THR A 184 10.79 -4.95 1.41
CA THR A 184 11.02 -6.22 0.70
C THR A 184 9.96 -7.26 1.01
N SER A 185 9.72 -7.54 2.31
CA SER A 185 8.64 -8.40 2.81
C SER A 185 8.29 -8.03 4.25
N PHE A 186 7.09 -8.37 4.70
CA PHE A 186 6.69 -8.13 6.09
C PHE A 186 7.57 -8.87 7.11
N PRO A 187 7.95 -10.16 6.91
CA PRO A 187 8.90 -10.84 7.80
C PRO A 187 10.24 -10.12 7.92
N GLN A 188 10.77 -9.57 6.81
CA GLN A 188 12.03 -8.81 6.83
C GLN A 188 11.89 -7.53 7.67
N VAL A 189 10.80 -6.77 7.50
CA VAL A 189 10.54 -5.57 8.31
C VAL A 189 10.42 -5.93 9.80
N ALA A 190 9.69 -6.99 10.12
CA ALA A 190 9.55 -7.48 11.49
C ALA A 190 10.90 -7.84 12.11
N ALA A 191 11.76 -8.56 11.37
CA ALA A 191 13.10 -8.94 11.80
C ALA A 191 14.06 -7.74 11.97
N ASP A 192 13.90 -6.71 11.15
CA ASP A 192 14.73 -5.50 11.24
C ASP A 192 14.30 -4.59 12.40
N ARG A 193 13.01 -4.57 12.74
CA ARG A 193 12.44 -3.74 13.81
C ARG A 193 12.49 -4.41 15.18
N LEU A 194 12.29 -5.71 15.23
CA LEU A 194 12.20 -6.49 16.47
C LEU A 194 13.19 -7.64 16.43
N VAL A 195 14.28 -7.53 17.17
CA VAL A 195 15.36 -8.54 17.21
C VAL A 195 14.82 -9.96 17.47
N LEU A 196 13.78 -10.06 18.30
CA LEU A 196 13.14 -11.35 18.61
C LEU A 196 12.52 -12.01 17.36
N MET A 197 12.05 -11.23 16.39
CA MET A 197 11.44 -11.76 15.15
C MET A 197 12.46 -12.48 14.25
N ARG A 198 13.76 -12.23 14.43
CA ARG A 198 14.84 -12.96 13.76
C ARG A 198 14.91 -14.43 14.16
N LEU A 199 14.31 -14.82 15.27
CA LEU A 199 14.24 -16.20 15.72
C LEU A 199 13.18 -17.03 14.98
N TYR A 200 12.31 -16.36 14.20
CA TYR A 200 11.23 -17.01 13.47
C TYR A 200 11.56 -17.08 11.98
N PRO A 201 11.62 -18.28 11.39
CA PRO A 201 11.77 -18.43 9.95
C PRO A 201 10.52 -17.91 9.22
N GLU A 202 10.69 -17.47 7.97
CA GLU A 202 9.65 -16.82 7.17
C GLU A 202 8.34 -17.62 7.08
N PHE A 203 8.45 -18.96 7.01
CA PHE A 203 7.27 -19.85 6.91
C PHE A 203 6.37 -19.85 8.17
N VAL A 204 6.82 -19.28 9.28
CA VAL A 204 6.00 -19.11 10.52
C VAL A 204 5.14 -17.85 10.45
N PHE A 205 5.39 -16.97 9.49
CA PHE A 205 4.54 -15.81 9.26
C PHE A 205 3.33 -16.24 8.40
N PRO A 206 2.09 -15.90 8.81
CA PRO A 206 0.91 -16.24 8.01
C PRO A 206 0.89 -15.47 6.69
N GLU A 207 0.40 -16.15 5.65
CA GLU A 207 0.20 -15.53 4.34
C GLU A 207 -1.03 -14.59 4.33
N PRO A 208 -0.97 -13.51 3.56
CA PRO A 208 0.15 -13.09 2.69
C PRO A 208 1.25 -12.38 3.48
N THR A 209 2.50 -12.72 3.20
CA THR A 209 3.68 -12.06 3.80
C THR A 209 4.01 -10.71 3.17
N LEU A 210 3.17 -10.21 2.27
CA LEU A 210 3.36 -8.96 1.52
C LEU A 210 4.77 -8.86 0.92
N ASN A 211 5.23 -9.93 0.27
CA ASN A 211 6.59 -10.04 -0.26
C ASN A 211 6.74 -9.33 -1.61
N ASN A 212 6.93 -8.00 -1.56
CA ASN A 212 7.13 -7.17 -2.75
C ASN A 212 8.35 -7.64 -3.57
N LEU A 213 9.43 -8.02 -2.90
CA LEU A 213 10.64 -8.49 -3.58
C LEU A 213 10.39 -9.76 -4.41
N ALA A 214 9.73 -10.76 -3.81
CA ALA A 214 9.44 -12.01 -4.50
C ALA A 214 8.45 -11.82 -5.67
N ILE A 215 7.52 -10.86 -5.54
CA ILE A 215 6.58 -10.53 -6.63
C ILE A 215 7.33 -9.85 -7.76
N MET A 216 8.15 -8.82 -7.48
CA MET A 216 8.84 -8.05 -8.52
C MET A 216 10.00 -8.82 -9.20
N LYS A 217 10.45 -9.93 -8.65
CA LYS A 217 11.38 -10.87 -9.32
C LYS A 217 10.74 -11.64 -10.48
N LYS A 218 9.42 -11.67 -10.56
CA LYS A 218 8.65 -12.31 -11.63
C LYS A 218 8.25 -11.27 -12.67
N GLU A 219 7.73 -11.73 -13.80
CA GLU A 219 7.14 -10.85 -14.80
C GLU A 219 6.02 -10.00 -14.19
N HIS A 220 6.07 -8.71 -14.41
CA HIS A 220 5.11 -7.73 -13.87
C HIS A 220 4.89 -6.58 -14.85
N ALA A 221 3.85 -5.78 -14.61
CA ALA A 221 3.61 -4.52 -15.31
C ALA A 221 4.76 -3.51 -15.02
N PRO A 222 4.95 -2.46 -15.84
CA PRO A 222 5.96 -1.43 -15.60
C PRO A 222 5.96 -0.96 -14.15
N LEU A 223 7.16 -0.89 -13.53
CA LEU A 223 7.36 -0.60 -12.11
C LEU A 223 8.05 0.74 -11.90
N LEU A 224 7.47 1.58 -11.05
CA LEU A 224 8.12 2.76 -10.49
C LEU A 224 8.23 2.62 -8.96
N LEU A 225 9.44 2.73 -8.45
CA LEU A 225 9.73 2.84 -7.03
C LEU A 225 10.05 4.29 -6.68
N ILE A 226 9.42 4.84 -5.64
CA ILE A 226 9.71 6.18 -5.09
C ILE A 226 10.03 6.02 -3.62
N HIS A 227 11.17 6.58 -3.15
CA HIS A 227 11.55 6.45 -1.75
C HIS A 227 12.30 7.68 -1.25
N GLY A 228 11.93 8.15 -0.05
CA GLY A 228 12.64 9.20 0.66
C GLY A 228 13.94 8.68 1.28
N MET A 229 15.07 9.35 1.06
CA MET A 229 16.35 8.93 1.63
C MET A 229 16.46 9.21 3.14
N LYS A 230 15.57 10.05 3.68
CA LYS A 230 15.46 10.32 5.12
C LYS A 230 14.33 9.52 5.78
N ASP A 231 13.84 8.46 5.12
CA ASP A 231 12.85 7.57 5.69
C ASP A 231 13.46 6.78 6.87
N ASP A 232 13.02 7.09 8.09
CA ASP A 232 13.44 6.47 9.34
C ASP A 232 12.56 5.27 9.73
N MET A 233 11.39 5.14 9.08
CA MET A 233 10.48 4.02 9.28
C MET A 233 10.87 2.80 8.42
N LEU A 234 11.05 3.02 7.12
CA LEU A 234 11.43 1.99 6.16
C LEU A 234 12.65 2.48 5.35
N PRO A 235 13.85 1.97 5.64
CA PRO A 235 15.05 2.43 4.94
C PRO A 235 14.94 2.29 3.41
N TYR A 236 15.34 3.30 2.65
CA TYR A 236 15.31 3.31 1.18
C TYR A 236 16.09 2.14 0.53
N ARG A 237 16.98 1.49 1.29
CA ARG A 237 17.68 0.27 0.88
C ARG A 237 16.73 -0.87 0.52
N TYR A 238 15.51 -0.87 1.03
CA TYR A 238 14.50 -1.83 0.57
C TYR A 238 14.13 -1.60 -0.90
N SER A 239 13.96 -0.34 -1.32
CA SER A 239 13.72 0.00 -2.72
C SER A 239 14.93 -0.33 -3.61
N GLU A 240 16.15 -0.06 -3.14
CA GLU A 240 17.37 -0.43 -3.88
C GLU A 240 17.45 -1.95 -4.07
N ARG A 241 17.12 -2.73 -3.03
CA ARG A 241 17.10 -4.19 -3.13
C ARG A 241 16.01 -4.69 -4.08
N ILE A 242 14.80 -4.12 -4.03
CA ILE A 242 13.74 -4.45 -5.00
C ILE A 242 14.20 -4.07 -6.41
N MET A 243 14.74 -2.86 -6.61
CA MET A 243 15.24 -2.40 -7.90
C MET A 243 16.32 -3.31 -8.47
N ALA A 244 17.24 -3.79 -7.64
CA ALA A 244 18.32 -4.68 -8.08
C ALA A 244 17.80 -6.00 -8.64
N GLU A 245 16.72 -6.55 -8.08
CA GLU A 245 16.25 -7.90 -8.37
C GLU A 245 14.94 -7.94 -9.20
N ALA A 246 14.21 -6.81 -9.33
CA ALA A 246 12.99 -6.75 -10.13
C ALA A 246 13.28 -6.94 -11.62
N MET A 247 12.29 -7.48 -12.36
CA MET A 247 12.37 -7.57 -13.82
C MET A 247 12.14 -6.19 -14.47
N GLU A 248 12.54 -6.05 -15.71
CA GLU A 248 12.24 -4.87 -16.53
C GLU A 248 10.79 -4.91 -17.08
N PRO A 249 10.16 -3.74 -17.33
CA PRO A 249 10.68 -2.39 -17.14
C PRO A 249 10.51 -1.87 -15.71
N LYS A 250 11.54 -1.26 -15.16
CA LYS A 250 11.57 -0.72 -13.79
C LYS A 250 12.30 0.61 -13.71
N THR A 251 11.92 1.42 -12.74
CA THR A 251 12.55 2.71 -12.44
C THR A 251 12.58 2.94 -10.94
N LEU A 252 13.67 3.51 -10.42
CA LEU A 252 13.80 3.94 -9.03
C LEU A 252 14.05 5.45 -8.97
N VAL A 253 13.31 6.13 -8.12
CA VAL A 253 13.49 7.54 -7.80
C VAL A 253 13.73 7.68 -6.31
N LEU A 254 14.94 8.11 -5.95
CA LEU A 254 15.30 8.44 -4.57
C LEU A 254 15.16 9.94 -4.36
N LEU A 255 14.49 10.32 -3.27
CA LEU A 255 14.21 11.70 -2.89
C LEU A 255 15.11 12.09 -1.72
N PRO A 256 16.17 12.93 -1.93
CA PRO A 256 17.23 13.16 -0.96
C PRO A 256 16.77 13.75 0.37
N ASN A 257 15.69 14.52 0.35
CA ASN A 257 15.20 15.24 1.53
C ASN A 257 13.91 14.69 2.11
N ALA A 258 13.19 13.83 1.37
CA ALA A 258 11.94 13.25 1.81
C ALA A 258 12.16 12.16 2.88
N GLY A 259 11.25 12.12 3.84
CA GLY A 259 11.06 11.03 4.82
C GLY A 259 10.04 10.01 4.35
N HIS A 260 9.35 9.34 5.30
CA HIS A 260 8.39 8.28 5.01
C HIS A 260 7.09 8.79 4.39
N THR A 261 6.54 9.89 4.91
CA THR A 261 5.17 10.33 4.63
C THR A 261 5.08 11.67 3.91
N ASP A 262 6.18 12.29 3.51
CA ASP A 262 6.20 13.66 2.98
C ASP A 262 6.68 13.77 1.52
N VAL A 263 6.69 12.65 0.81
CA VAL A 263 7.06 12.54 -0.62
C VAL A 263 6.25 13.49 -1.50
N TYR A 264 5.01 13.81 -1.11
CA TYR A 264 4.11 14.69 -1.84
C TYR A 264 4.46 16.19 -1.69
N LYS A 265 5.27 16.57 -0.71
CA LYS A 265 5.64 17.99 -0.44
C LYS A 265 7.15 18.25 -0.48
N THR A 266 7.95 17.19 -0.32
CA THR A 266 9.41 17.27 -0.29
C THR A 266 9.97 16.71 -1.60
N ASP A 267 10.97 17.40 -2.18
CA ASP A 267 11.58 17.01 -3.46
C ASP A 267 10.55 16.86 -4.62
N VAL A 268 9.48 17.66 -4.62
CA VAL A 268 8.42 17.62 -5.64
C VAL A 268 8.94 17.89 -7.05
N ASN A 269 10.04 18.64 -7.17
CA ASN A 269 10.77 18.88 -8.41
C ASN A 269 11.43 17.60 -8.97
N LEU A 270 11.56 16.53 -8.20
CA LEU A 270 12.03 15.21 -8.63
C LEU A 270 10.85 14.25 -8.82
N SER A 271 9.93 14.20 -7.86
CA SER A 271 8.82 13.23 -7.86
C SER A 271 7.79 13.51 -8.97
N ILE A 272 7.41 14.77 -9.20
CA ILE A 272 6.43 15.14 -10.26
C ILE A 272 6.93 14.79 -11.65
N PRO A 273 8.13 15.23 -12.09
CA PRO A 273 8.63 14.86 -13.41
C PRO A 273 8.81 13.36 -13.59
N ALA A 274 9.22 12.64 -12.53
CA ALA A 274 9.39 11.19 -12.58
C ALA A 274 8.04 10.47 -12.78
N LEU A 275 7.01 10.83 -12.02
CA LEU A 275 5.65 10.30 -12.17
C LEU A 275 5.10 10.60 -13.56
N ASN A 276 5.21 11.85 -14.01
CA ASN A 276 4.75 12.26 -15.34
C ASN A 276 5.44 11.48 -16.45
N LYS A 277 6.78 11.40 -16.41
CA LYS A 277 7.57 10.63 -17.40
C LYS A 277 7.15 9.17 -17.42
N PHE A 278 7.02 8.54 -16.22
CA PHE A 278 6.62 7.15 -16.11
C PHE A 278 5.24 6.92 -16.73
N ILE A 279 4.24 7.71 -16.35
CA ILE A 279 2.85 7.55 -16.82
C ILE A 279 2.70 7.84 -18.32
N HIS A 280 3.44 8.83 -18.85
CA HIS A 280 3.41 9.14 -20.30
C HIS A 280 4.09 8.07 -21.16
N CYS A 281 5.02 7.29 -20.60
CA CYS A 281 5.64 6.16 -21.29
C CYS A 281 4.77 4.89 -21.31
N LEU A 282 3.68 4.85 -20.56
CA LEU A 282 2.73 3.72 -20.59
C LEU A 282 1.89 3.79 -21.87
N LYS A 283 1.90 2.67 -22.60
CA LYS A 283 1.15 2.51 -23.88
C LYS A 283 -0.35 2.43 -23.66
#